data_4152381e9ae5177454c9507040a76847
#
_entry.id   4152381e9ae5177454c9507040a76847
#
_cell.length_a   1.000
_cell.length_b   1.000
_cell.length_c   1.000
_cell.angle_alpha   90.00
_cell.angle_beta   90.00
_cell.angle_gamma   90.00
#
_symmetry.space_group_name_H-M   'P 1'
#
loop_
_entity.id
_entity.type
_entity.pdbx_description
1 polymer ?
#
loop_
_entity_poly.entity_id
_entity_poly.type
_entity_poly.pdbx_seq_one_letter_code
_entity_poly.pdbx_strand_id
1 'polypeptide(L)'
;MNRIDQIPADAPELAQPGPYPVGVETLHFTNPDQVDVLRSQPGLQRADRPLTVELWYPADAGPVGCTYPTLLRDGKTPVTLHGRACRNAAATGRPPLVILSHGYPGNRYLMAHLGETLASRGYAVASIDHTDSTYADKGAFLSTLLNRPLDLRFVIDSLAASQPTQIDTDRVAVVGYSMGAYGALLFGGAGLCDAALAFGGDHAEVLRRHLAGSPALAALIDPRVKAIIPIGLWGGQHGFWQPEALAAVSKPCLMIAGSADTVSGYDTGIRKVFAGLAGTTRHLLTFDGAGHNAAAPIPAPEESWTPSPALDFLPAEHYADALWDTVWMNAVAQHAIAAFVGLHLQGDGALARYLTPDLPGFADGTTKGLRLETLKSGEKVRG
;
A
#
# COMPACT_ATOMS: atom_id res chain seq x y z
N MET A 1 -22.03 6.06 11.59
CA MET A 1 -21.01 5.15 12.19
C MET A 1 -20.00 4.79 11.11
N ASN A 2 -18.74 5.09 11.31
CA ASN A 2 -17.67 4.96 10.31
C ASN A 2 -17.22 3.49 10.14
N ARG A 3 -17.99 2.71 9.37
CA ARG A 3 -17.68 1.29 9.07
C ARG A 3 -16.64 1.20 7.95
N ILE A 4 -15.55 0.43 8.19
CA ILE A 4 -14.53 0.18 7.17
C ILE A 4 -14.75 -1.15 6.41
N ASP A 5 -15.58 -2.03 6.93
CA ASP A 5 -15.82 -3.40 6.45
C ASP A 5 -17.11 -3.54 5.63
N GLN A 6 -17.52 -2.43 5.01
CA GLN A 6 -18.68 -2.42 4.11
C GLN A 6 -18.37 -3.18 2.82
N ILE A 7 -19.31 -4.02 2.39
CA ILE A 7 -19.21 -4.79 1.15
C ILE A 7 -20.51 -4.62 0.38
N PRO A 8 -20.45 -4.12 -0.87
CA PRO A 8 -21.66 -4.02 -1.71
C PRO A 8 -22.30 -5.39 -1.96
N ALA A 9 -23.62 -5.42 -2.17
CA ALA A 9 -24.34 -6.68 -2.41
C ALA A 9 -23.88 -7.38 -3.70
N ASP A 10 -23.44 -6.61 -4.69
CA ASP A 10 -22.92 -7.05 -5.99
C ASP A 10 -21.39 -7.08 -6.05
N ALA A 11 -20.71 -7.03 -4.89
CA ALA A 11 -19.25 -7.11 -4.81
C ALA A 11 -18.71 -8.36 -5.49
N PRO A 12 -17.55 -8.26 -6.16
CA PRO A 12 -16.96 -9.40 -6.85
C PRO A 12 -16.55 -10.51 -5.86
N GLU A 13 -16.45 -11.75 -6.39
CA GLU A 13 -16.36 -13.00 -5.62
C GLU A 13 -15.31 -12.97 -4.49
N LEU A 14 -14.08 -12.49 -4.77
CA LEU A 14 -13.01 -12.47 -3.76
C LEU A 14 -13.03 -11.24 -2.85
N ALA A 15 -13.95 -10.30 -3.02
CA ALA A 15 -14.14 -9.20 -2.08
C ALA A 15 -14.93 -9.62 -0.84
N GLN A 16 -15.69 -10.73 -0.91
CA GLN A 16 -16.37 -11.28 0.26
C GLN A 16 -15.37 -11.69 1.34
N PRO A 17 -15.72 -11.63 2.63
CA PRO A 17 -14.86 -12.11 3.69
C PRO A 17 -14.44 -13.56 3.48
N GLY A 18 -13.21 -13.87 3.85
CA GLY A 18 -12.72 -15.24 3.89
C GLY A 18 -13.28 -16.03 5.07
N PRO A 19 -12.86 -17.29 5.22
CA PRO A 19 -13.40 -18.20 6.23
C PRO A 19 -12.88 -17.96 7.66
N TYR A 20 -11.88 -17.10 7.85
CA TYR A 20 -11.26 -16.91 9.15
C TYR A 20 -11.84 -15.70 9.89
N PRO A 21 -12.17 -15.84 11.19
CA PRO A 21 -12.28 -14.69 12.07
C PRO A 21 -10.98 -13.87 12.04
N VAL A 22 -11.08 -12.57 12.31
CA VAL A 22 -9.94 -11.66 12.24
C VAL A 22 -9.54 -11.21 13.65
N GLY A 23 -8.29 -11.47 14.03
CA GLY A 23 -7.65 -10.85 15.18
C GLY A 23 -6.92 -9.57 14.78
N VAL A 24 -6.70 -8.66 15.73
CA VAL A 24 -5.89 -7.47 15.52
C VAL A 24 -5.14 -7.11 16.81
N GLU A 25 -3.87 -6.67 16.64
CA GLU A 25 -3.06 -6.11 17.71
C GLU A 25 -2.25 -4.91 17.22
N THR A 26 -1.85 -4.04 18.14
CA THR A 26 -0.97 -2.92 17.87
C THR A 26 0.43 -3.21 18.38
N LEU A 27 1.42 -3.14 17.51
CA LEU A 27 2.83 -3.36 17.83
C LEU A 27 3.61 -2.05 17.76
N HIS A 28 4.64 -1.93 18.59
CA HIS A 28 5.54 -0.78 18.61
C HIS A 28 6.97 -1.25 18.41
N PHE A 29 7.61 -0.76 17.37
CA PHE A 29 9.01 -1.03 17.05
C PHE A 29 9.82 0.26 17.07
N THR A 30 11.12 0.14 17.31
CA THR A 30 12.06 1.26 17.22
C THR A 30 13.21 0.87 16.33
N ASN A 31 13.33 1.54 15.16
CA ASN A 31 14.46 1.36 14.25
C ASN A 31 15.59 2.28 14.70
N PRO A 32 16.68 1.72 15.26
CA PRO A 32 17.71 2.55 15.89
C PRO A 32 18.56 3.28 14.84
N ASP A 33 19.08 4.43 15.24
CA ASP A 33 20.13 5.17 14.51
C ASP A 33 19.75 5.46 13.05
N GLN A 34 18.55 5.98 12.77
CA GLN A 34 18.12 6.40 11.45
C GLN A 34 18.41 7.88 11.20
N VAL A 35 18.50 8.29 9.93
CA VAL A 35 18.64 9.71 9.57
C VAL A 35 17.38 10.45 9.97
N ASP A 36 17.54 11.43 10.85
CA ASP A 36 16.49 12.36 11.26
C ASP A 36 16.57 13.61 10.38
N VAL A 37 15.81 13.63 9.31
CA VAL A 37 15.80 14.72 8.33
C VAL A 37 15.37 16.04 8.95
N LEU A 38 14.44 16.02 9.92
CA LEU A 38 13.91 17.24 10.56
C LEU A 38 14.95 17.96 11.41
N ARG A 39 15.86 17.19 12.05
CA ARG A 39 16.91 17.74 12.92
C ARG A 39 18.26 17.91 12.22
N SER A 40 18.36 17.53 10.96
CA SER A 40 19.60 17.57 10.17
C SER A 40 19.93 18.99 9.71
N GLN A 41 20.25 19.89 10.64
CA GLN A 41 20.76 21.25 10.37
C GLN A 41 21.61 21.75 11.53
N PRO A 42 22.90 22.10 11.32
CA PRO A 42 23.73 21.79 10.15
C PRO A 42 24.21 20.34 10.19
N GLY A 43 24.24 19.68 9.02
CA GLY A 43 24.72 18.30 8.85
C GLY A 43 23.69 17.24 9.27
N LEU A 44 23.94 16.00 8.84
CA LEU A 44 23.03 14.89 9.11
C LEU A 44 23.02 14.53 10.60
N GLN A 45 21.83 14.49 11.15
CA GLN A 45 21.58 13.98 12.49
C GLN A 45 20.95 12.58 12.41
N ARG A 46 21.11 11.82 13.47
CA ARG A 46 20.54 10.47 13.58
C ARG A 46 19.75 10.33 14.88
N ALA A 47 18.69 9.57 14.84
CA ALA A 47 17.84 9.28 15.99
C ALA A 47 17.19 7.92 15.86
N ASP A 48 16.69 7.43 16.96
CA ASP A 48 15.82 6.27 16.99
C ASP A 48 14.48 6.62 16.35
N ARG A 49 14.04 5.79 15.38
CA ARG A 49 12.82 5.99 14.60
C ARG A 49 11.71 5.06 15.09
N PRO A 50 10.72 5.57 15.85
CA PRO A 50 9.60 4.76 16.30
C PRO A 50 8.67 4.45 15.12
N LEU A 51 8.14 3.21 15.07
CA LEU A 51 7.15 2.76 14.09
C LEU A 51 6.04 2.03 14.83
N THR A 52 4.80 2.53 14.70
CA THR A 52 3.62 1.83 15.18
C THR A 52 3.03 1.00 14.04
N VAL A 53 2.72 -0.25 14.31
CA VAL A 53 2.19 -1.20 13.33
C VAL A 53 0.87 -1.76 13.85
N GLU A 54 -0.16 -1.71 13.01
CA GLU A 54 -1.39 -2.47 13.25
C GLU A 54 -1.28 -3.80 12.51
N LEU A 55 -1.42 -4.89 13.23
CA LEU A 55 -1.29 -6.25 12.70
C LEU A 55 -2.63 -6.96 12.78
N TRP A 56 -3.25 -7.22 11.61
CA TRP A 56 -4.43 -8.10 11.48
C TRP A 56 -3.95 -9.51 11.13
N TYR A 57 -4.65 -10.53 11.64
CA TYR A 57 -4.29 -11.93 11.42
C TYR A 57 -5.50 -12.86 11.52
N PRO A 58 -5.43 -14.07 10.93
CA PRO A 58 -6.41 -15.12 11.17
C PRO A 58 -6.43 -15.49 12.64
N ALA A 59 -7.62 -15.57 13.22
CA ALA A 59 -7.79 -15.83 14.64
C ALA A 59 -8.79 -16.96 14.90
N ASP A 60 -8.76 -17.50 16.09
CA ASP A 60 -9.85 -18.30 16.63
C ASP A 60 -11.08 -17.42 16.86
N ALA A 61 -12.25 -18.06 17.02
CA ALA A 61 -13.50 -17.34 17.26
C ALA A 61 -13.38 -16.39 18.45
N GLY A 62 -13.84 -15.16 18.27
CA GLY A 62 -13.85 -14.10 19.28
C GLY A 62 -15.03 -13.16 19.07
N PRO A 63 -15.28 -12.22 20.02
CA PRO A 63 -16.31 -11.21 19.84
C PRO A 63 -16.03 -10.36 18.59
N VAL A 64 -17.03 -10.19 17.75
CA VAL A 64 -16.92 -9.40 16.50
C VAL A 64 -17.09 -7.93 16.83
N GLY A 65 -16.20 -7.11 16.24
CA GLY A 65 -16.28 -5.65 16.32
C GLY A 65 -15.09 -5.03 17.05
N CYS A 66 -14.27 -4.31 16.31
CA CYS A 66 -13.15 -3.52 16.81
C CYS A 66 -13.35 -2.05 16.47
N THR A 67 -12.80 -1.19 17.30
CA THR A 67 -12.70 0.24 17.03
C THR A 67 -11.24 0.63 16.79
N TYR A 68 -11.06 1.59 15.88
CA TYR A 68 -9.76 2.16 15.52
C TYR A 68 -9.81 3.67 15.70
N PRO A 69 -9.48 4.18 16.92
CA PRO A 69 -9.42 5.61 17.16
C PRO A 69 -8.23 6.21 16.38
N THR A 70 -8.50 7.28 15.64
CA THR A 70 -7.50 7.93 14.82
C THR A 70 -7.84 9.40 14.57
N LEU A 71 -7.07 10.07 13.71
CA LEU A 71 -7.31 11.43 13.25
C LEU A 71 -7.68 11.43 11.77
N LEU A 72 -8.45 12.45 11.35
CA LEU A 72 -8.67 12.75 9.95
C LEU A 72 -7.42 13.33 9.29
N ARG A 73 -7.51 13.54 7.97
CA ARG A 73 -6.48 14.12 7.11
C ARG A 73 -5.95 15.47 7.61
N ASP A 74 -6.73 16.23 8.38
CA ASP A 74 -6.33 17.50 8.97
C ASP A 74 -5.33 17.36 10.15
N GLY A 75 -5.15 16.13 10.66
CA GLY A 75 -4.27 15.83 11.79
C GLY A 75 -4.78 16.34 13.14
N LYS A 76 -6.04 16.74 13.24
CA LYS A 76 -6.64 17.36 14.44
C LYS A 76 -7.98 16.76 14.83
N THR A 77 -8.85 16.47 13.86
CA THR A 77 -10.20 15.96 14.11
C THR A 77 -10.15 14.48 14.48
N PRO A 78 -10.54 14.12 15.71
CA PRO A 78 -10.60 12.72 16.12
C PRO A 78 -11.75 12.01 15.43
N VAL A 79 -11.54 10.76 15.05
CA VAL A 79 -12.53 9.88 14.47
C VAL A 79 -12.34 8.47 15.01
N THR A 80 -13.46 7.75 15.15
CA THR A 80 -13.44 6.33 15.49
C THR A 80 -13.98 5.52 14.31
N LEU A 81 -13.11 4.68 13.76
CA LEU A 81 -13.48 3.72 12.72
C LEU A 81 -13.95 2.42 13.37
N HIS A 82 -14.82 1.69 12.67
CA HIS A 82 -15.39 0.43 13.15
C HIS A 82 -15.18 -0.68 12.12
N GLY A 83 -14.58 -1.78 12.54
CA GLY A 83 -14.35 -2.97 11.72
C GLY A 83 -14.92 -4.24 12.36
N ARG A 84 -14.59 -5.38 11.78
CA ARG A 84 -15.04 -6.72 12.22
C ARG A 84 -14.03 -7.45 13.10
N ALA A 85 -12.77 -6.99 13.15
CA ALA A 85 -11.72 -7.69 13.89
C ALA A 85 -12.02 -7.76 15.40
N CYS A 86 -11.35 -8.68 16.09
CA CYS A 86 -11.34 -8.82 17.54
C CYS A 86 -9.95 -8.45 18.08
N ARG A 87 -9.90 -7.48 18.96
CA ARG A 87 -8.61 -7.03 19.53
C ARG A 87 -7.99 -8.11 20.41
N ASN A 88 -6.71 -8.41 20.14
CA ASN A 88 -5.89 -9.39 20.86
C ASN A 88 -6.49 -10.83 20.88
N ALA A 89 -7.24 -11.21 19.85
CA ALA A 89 -7.72 -12.57 19.70
C ALA A 89 -6.55 -13.55 19.49
N ALA A 90 -6.72 -14.80 19.90
CA ALA A 90 -5.69 -15.82 19.69
C ALA A 90 -5.45 -16.06 18.20
N ALA A 91 -4.21 -15.92 17.75
CA ALA A 91 -3.82 -16.14 16.36
C ALA A 91 -3.89 -17.64 16.01
N THR A 92 -4.24 -17.94 14.76
CA THR A 92 -4.27 -19.30 14.24
C THR A 92 -3.36 -19.48 13.03
N GLY A 93 -2.68 -20.61 12.94
CA GLY A 93 -1.80 -20.96 11.83
C GLY A 93 -0.49 -20.15 11.79
N ARG A 94 0.16 -20.20 10.63
CA ARG A 94 1.37 -19.40 10.29
C ARG A 94 1.17 -18.78 8.88
N PRO A 95 0.34 -17.74 8.81
CA PRO A 95 -0.02 -17.12 7.53
C PRO A 95 1.14 -16.35 6.90
N PRO A 96 1.21 -16.26 5.55
CA PRO A 96 2.14 -15.37 4.87
C PRO A 96 1.80 -13.90 5.17
N LEU A 97 2.80 -13.03 5.00
CA LEU A 97 2.75 -11.63 5.41
C LEU A 97 2.39 -10.71 4.24
N VAL A 98 1.48 -9.77 4.47
CA VAL A 98 1.24 -8.63 3.60
C VAL A 98 1.55 -7.35 4.38
N ILE A 99 2.41 -6.50 3.82
CA ILE A 99 2.70 -5.17 4.39
C ILE A 99 1.83 -4.13 3.68
N LEU A 100 1.18 -3.25 4.44
CA LEU A 100 0.47 -2.07 3.93
C LEU A 100 1.26 -0.80 4.24
N SER A 101 1.50 0.03 3.22
CA SER A 101 2.19 1.32 3.32
C SER A 101 1.31 2.43 2.78
N HIS A 102 0.87 3.34 3.64
CA HIS A 102 -0.08 4.42 3.32
C HIS A 102 0.52 5.55 2.45
N GLY A 103 -0.32 6.45 1.94
CA GLY A 103 0.06 7.66 1.21
C GLY A 103 0.75 8.73 2.08
N TYR A 104 1.02 9.92 1.51
CA TYR A 104 1.59 11.06 2.25
C TYR A 104 0.64 12.26 2.25
N PRO A 105 0.27 12.71 3.46
CA PRO A 105 0.31 11.97 4.70
C PRO A 105 -0.83 10.95 4.76
N GLY A 106 -0.68 9.97 5.64
CA GLY A 106 -1.68 8.94 5.89
C GLY A 106 -1.62 8.44 7.33
N ASN A 107 -2.09 7.23 7.55
CA ASN A 107 -1.87 6.49 8.79
C ASN A 107 -2.08 4.98 8.55
N ARG A 108 -1.76 4.16 9.55
CA ARG A 108 -1.89 2.71 9.48
C ARG A 108 -3.32 2.20 9.25
N TYR A 109 -4.33 3.04 9.44
CA TYR A 109 -5.74 2.68 9.24
C TYR A 109 -6.29 3.08 7.86
N LEU A 110 -5.51 3.81 7.05
CA LEU A 110 -6.00 4.31 5.75
C LEU A 110 -6.49 3.19 4.83
N MET A 111 -5.88 2.00 4.93
CA MET A 111 -6.26 0.80 4.16
C MET A 111 -6.75 -0.34 5.07
N ALA A 112 -7.33 -0.03 6.25
CA ALA A 112 -7.74 -1.05 7.22
C ALA A 112 -8.80 -2.02 6.71
N HIS A 113 -9.67 -1.59 5.77
CA HIS A 113 -10.62 -2.46 5.07
C HIS A 113 -9.92 -3.61 4.34
N LEU A 114 -8.80 -3.32 3.68
CA LEU A 114 -7.97 -4.34 3.03
C LEU A 114 -7.25 -5.22 4.06
N GLY A 115 -6.79 -4.62 5.17
CA GLY A 115 -6.19 -5.36 6.29
C GLY A 115 -7.11 -6.45 6.83
N GLU A 116 -8.34 -6.10 7.18
CA GLU A 116 -9.33 -7.07 7.67
C GLU A 116 -9.74 -8.10 6.61
N THR A 117 -9.90 -7.67 5.35
CA THR A 117 -10.29 -8.58 4.26
C THR A 117 -9.23 -9.65 4.02
N LEU A 118 -7.96 -9.27 3.90
CA LEU A 118 -6.87 -10.23 3.66
C LEU A 118 -6.63 -11.12 4.88
N ALA A 119 -6.74 -10.59 6.10
CA ALA A 119 -6.62 -11.40 7.30
C ALA A 119 -7.71 -12.47 7.37
N SER A 120 -8.95 -12.14 6.99
CA SER A 120 -10.03 -13.13 6.90
C SER A 120 -9.79 -14.23 5.87
N ARG A 121 -8.85 -14.02 4.93
CA ARG A 121 -8.43 -14.95 3.89
C ARG A 121 -7.14 -15.71 4.19
N GLY A 122 -6.62 -15.59 5.40
CA GLY A 122 -5.47 -16.36 5.85
C GLY A 122 -4.13 -15.68 5.64
N TYR A 123 -4.08 -14.34 5.72
CA TYR A 123 -2.83 -13.56 5.71
C TYR A 123 -2.62 -12.85 7.05
N ALA A 124 -1.37 -12.72 7.48
CA ALA A 124 -0.99 -11.69 8.44
C ALA A 124 -0.81 -10.37 7.67
N VAL A 125 -1.41 -9.28 8.14
CA VAL A 125 -1.38 -7.99 7.44
C VAL A 125 -0.88 -6.92 8.39
N ALA A 126 0.32 -6.38 8.12
CA ALA A 126 0.95 -5.35 8.93
C ALA A 126 0.89 -3.99 8.25
N SER A 127 0.20 -3.04 8.84
CA SER A 127 0.08 -1.65 8.35
C SER A 127 0.90 -0.72 9.23
N ILE A 128 1.75 0.09 8.62
CA ILE A 128 2.78 0.88 9.29
C ILE A 128 2.34 2.35 9.39
N ASP A 129 2.44 2.96 10.59
CA ASP A 129 2.55 4.41 10.72
C ASP A 129 4.00 4.80 10.43
N HIS A 130 4.23 5.37 9.27
CA HIS A 130 5.56 5.89 8.93
C HIS A 130 5.80 7.22 9.62
N THR A 131 6.73 7.29 10.56
CA THR A 131 7.14 8.52 11.23
C THR A 131 7.46 9.62 10.22
N ASP A 132 7.20 10.89 10.52
CA ASP A 132 7.31 12.08 9.65
C ASP A 132 6.33 12.11 8.46
N SER A 133 5.37 11.18 8.40
CA SER A 133 4.52 10.96 7.23
C SER A 133 3.07 10.66 7.58
N THR A 134 2.68 10.81 8.86
CA THR A 134 1.30 10.59 9.33
C THR A 134 0.48 11.88 9.30
N TYR A 135 -0.81 11.80 9.56
CA TYR A 135 -1.69 12.98 9.64
C TYR A 135 -1.27 13.93 10.76
N ALA A 136 -0.79 13.40 11.88
CA ALA A 136 -0.32 14.18 13.02
C ALA A 136 1.14 14.61 12.90
N ASP A 137 1.91 13.93 12.08
CA ASP A 137 3.36 14.08 11.98
C ASP A 137 3.79 14.03 10.49
N LYS A 138 3.67 15.16 9.80
CA LYS A 138 3.95 15.32 8.35
C LYS A 138 5.05 16.36 8.09
N GLY A 139 6.08 16.34 8.91
CA GLY A 139 7.07 17.42 8.93
C GLY A 139 8.08 17.39 7.80
N ALA A 140 8.42 16.23 7.22
CA ALA A 140 9.53 16.12 6.28
C ALA A 140 9.24 15.21 5.09
N PHE A 141 9.02 15.79 3.91
CA PHE A 141 8.81 15.03 2.68
C PHE A 141 10.05 14.20 2.29
N LEU A 142 11.26 14.73 2.50
CA LEU A 142 12.50 13.98 2.26
C LEU A 142 12.60 12.72 3.14
N SER A 143 12.13 12.77 4.41
CA SER A 143 12.05 11.59 5.26
C SER A 143 11.19 10.49 4.63
N THR A 144 10.08 10.88 3.99
CA THR A 144 9.21 9.93 3.28
C THR A 144 9.96 9.25 2.13
N LEU A 145 10.69 10.00 1.32
CA LEU A 145 11.47 9.45 0.20
C LEU A 145 12.60 8.52 0.69
N LEU A 146 13.27 8.91 1.77
CA LEU A 146 14.38 8.14 2.33
C LEU A 146 13.90 6.90 3.08
N ASN A 147 12.96 7.08 4.01
CA ASN A 147 12.72 6.09 5.06
C ASN A 147 11.63 5.05 4.71
N ARG A 148 10.69 5.34 3.78
CA ARG A 148 9.62 4.40 3.43
C ARG A 148 10.13 2.99 3.11
N PRO A 149 11.09 2.80 2.19
CA PRO A 149 11.58 1.46 1.88
C PRO A 149 12.40 0.85 3.04
N LEU A 150 13.03 1.66 3.87
CA LEU A 150 13.76 1.20 5.05
C LEU A 150 12.81 0.72 6.16
N ASP A 151 11.72 1.45 6.39
CA ASP A 151 10.68 1.06 7.35
C ASP A 151 10.04 -0.28 6.95
N LEU A 152 9.78 -0.50 5.63
CA LEU A 152 9.26 -1.78 5.13
C LEU A 152 10.18 -2.94 5.52
N ARG A 153 11.48 -2.79 5.24
CA ARG A 153 12.49 -3.82 5.58
C ARG A 153 12.57 -4.06 7.07
N PHE A 154 12.66 -3.00 7.84
CA PHE A 154 12.78 -3.07 9.30
C PHE A 154 11.57 -3.76 9.95
N VAL A 155 10.34 -3.46 9.49
CA VAL A 155 9.13 -4.11 10.04
C VAL A 155 9.10 -5.59 9.69
N ILE A 156 9.49 -6.01 8.47
CA ILE A 156 9.60 -7.43 8.13
C ILE A 156 10.61 -8.14 9.04
N ASP A 157 11.78 -7.53 9.28
CA ASP A 157 12.82 -8.10 10.14
C ASP A 157 12.36 -8.17 11.61
N SER A 158 11.66 -7.14 12.09
CA SER A 158 11.10 -7.08 13.46
C SER A 158 10.03 -8.14 13.67
N LEU A 159 9.12 -8.36 12.73
CA LEU A 159 8.11 -9.41 12.79
C LEU A 159 8.75 -10.80 12.72
N ALA A 160 9.76 -10.99 11.89
CA ALA A 160 10.50 -12.26 11.84
C ALA A 160 11.18 -12.59 13.17
N ALA A 161 11.67 -11.59 13.90
CA ALA A 161 12.32 -11.76 15.18
C ALA A 161 11.32 -11.97 16.34
N SER A 162 10.21 -11.21 16.34
CA SER A 162 9.24 -11.21 17.46
C SER A 162 8.13 -12.26 17.33
N GLN A 163 7.78 -12.67 16.08
CA GLN A 163 6.64 -13.56 15.77
C GLN A 163 7.04 -14.77 14.88
N PRO A 164 8.18 -15.44 15.12
CA PRO A 164 8.74 -16.39 14.14
C PRO A 164 7.87 -17.64 13.92
N THR A 165 7.05 -18.00 14.89
CA THR A 165 6.15 -19.16 14.83
C THR A 165 4.72 -18.82 14.40
N GLN A 166 4.35 -17.54 14.41
CA GLN A 166 3.00 -17.08 14.17
C GLN A 166 2.84 -16.45 12.77
N ILE A 167 3.91 -15.96 12.16
CA ILE A 167 3.89 -15.31 10.83
C ILE A 167 4.96 -15.95 9.93
N ASP A 168 4.58 -16.25 8.69
CA ASP A 168 5.53 -16.66 7.65
C ASP A 168 6.09 -15.43 6.94
N THR A 169 7.19 -14.94 7.46
CA THR A 169 7.93 -13.80 6.90
C THR A 169 8.82 -14.16 5.71
N ASP A 170 8.86 -15.42 5.27
CA ASP A 170 9.58 -15.85 4.06
C ASP A 170 8.73 -15.66 2.79
N ARG A 171 7.42 -15.44 2.95
CA ARG A 171 6.45 -15.16 1.90
C ARG A 171 5.76 -13.84 2.15
N VAL A 172 6.29 -12.77 1.56
CA VAL A 172 5.83 -11.38 1.79
C VAL A 172 5.29 -10.77 0.50
N ALA A 173 4.18 -10.03 0.59
CA ALA A 173 3.77 -9.05 -0.43
C ALA A 173 3.75 -7.65 0.17
N VAL A 174 3.99 -6.65 -0.67
CA VAL A 174 3.94 -5.23 -0.25
C VAL A 174 2.87 -4.51 -1.06
N VAL A 175 1.87 -3.98 -0.37
CA VAL A 175 0.84 -3.09 -0.93
C VAL A 175 1.17 -1.67 -0.50
N GLY A 176 1.28 -0.78 -1.45
CA GLY A 176 1.54 0.63 -1.14
C GLY A 176 0.59 1.56 -1.89
N TYR A 177 0.13 2.61 -1.23
CA TYR A 177 -0.67 3.65 -1.84
C TYR A 177 0.13 4.95 -1.98
N SER A 178 0.10 5.58 -3.17
CA SER A 178 0.76 6.86 -3.45
C SER A 178 2.26 6.81 -3.10
N MET A 179 2.69 7.51 -2.06
CA MET A 179 4.06 7.42 -1.53
C MET A 179 4.38 6.04 -0.95
N GLY A 180 3.39 5.29 -0.47
CA GLY A 180 3.57 3.88 -0.13
C GLY A 180 3.88 3.03 -1.37
N ALA A 181 3.25 3.33 -2.50
CA ALA A 181 3.53 2.68 -3.78
C ALA A 181 4.94 2.97 -4.31
N TYR A 182 5.43 4.23 -4.15
CA TYR A 182 6.84 4.57 -4.36
C TYR A 182 7.77 3.64 -3.57
N GLY A 183 7.51 3.51 -2.25
CA GLY A 183 8.29 2.64 -1.38
C GLY A 183 8.24 1.17 -1.81
N ALA A 184 7.06 0.66 -2.17
CA ALA A 184 6.88 -0.71 -2.63
C ALA A 184 7.64 -1.00 -3.93
N LEU A 185 7.60 -0.07 -4.91
CA LEU A 185 8.30 -0.23 -6.18
C LEU A 185 9.83 -0.22 -5.99
N LEU A 186 10.33 0.68 -5.16
CA LEU A 186 11.75 0.78 -4.83
C LEU A 186 12.22 -0.48 -4.09
N PHE A 187 11.42 -0.95 -3.13
CA PHE A 187 11.67 -2.20 -2.41
C PHE A 187 11.59 -3.44 -3.31
N GLY A 188 10.81 -3.35 -4.40
CA GLY A 188 10.76 -4.34 -5.48
C GLY A 188 11.98 -4.35 -6.40
N GLY A 189 12.87 -3.35 -6.29
CA GLY A 189 14.13 -3.29 -7.03
C GLY A 189 14.26 -2.17 -8.05
N ALA A 190 13.23 -1.30 -8.21
CA ALA A 190 13.31 -0.15 -9.12
C ALA A 190 14.16 0.98 -8.51
N GLY A 191 15.45 1.00 -8.78
CA GLY A 191 16.33 2.07 -8.29
C GLY A 191 16.01 3.43 -8.92
N LEU A 192 16.17 4.49 -8.12
CA LEU A 192 15.95 5.87 -8.56
C LEU A 192 17.03 6.32 -9.55
N CYS A 193 16.75 7.39 -10.29
CA CYS A 193 17.73 8.16 -11.04
C CYS A 193 17.97 9.55 -10.41
N ASP A 194 18.90 10.31 -10.93
CA ASP A 194 19.28 11.62 -10.39
C ASP A 194 18.13 12.63 -10.34
N ALA A 195 17.08 12.48 -11.14
CA ALA A 195 15.89 13.33 -11.07
C ALA A 195 15.25 13.33 -9.67
N ALA A 196 15.32 12.21 -8.95
CA ALA A 196 14.80 12.13 -7.58
C ALA A 196 15.59 12.99 -6.58
N LEU A 197 16.86 13.25 -6.83
CA LEU A 197 17.70 14.08 -5.95
C LEU A 197 17.19 15.52 -5.85
N ALA A 198 16.53 16.03 -6.90
CA ALA A 198 15.94 17.38 -6.88
C ALA A 198 14.89 17.57 -5.77
N PHE A 199 14.34 16.48 -5.24
CA PHE A 199 13.37 16.51 -4.14
C PHE A 199 14.01 16.44 -2.74
N GLY A 200 15.33 16.26 -2.68
CA GLY A 200 16.08 16.12 -1.41
C GLY A 200 16.47 17.44 -0.75
N GLY A 201 16.32 18.59 -1.44
CA GLY A 201 16.76 19.89 -0.91
C GLY A 201 18.23 19.86 -0.47
N ASP A 202 18.52 20.45 0.67
CA ASP A 202 19.88 20.57 1.23
C ASP A 202 20.52 19.23 1.63
N HIS A 203 19.71 18.16 1.70
CA HIS A 203 20.16 16.82 2.07
C HIS A 203 19.89 15.78 0.99
N ALA A 204 19.89 16.19 -0.28
CA ALA A 204 19.65 15.29 -1.43
C ALA A 204 20.57 14.07 -1.46
N GLU A 205 21.77 14.17 -0.91
CA GLU A 205 22.77 13.09 -0.85
C GLU A 205 22.25 11.84 -0.13
N VAL A 206 21.31 11.96 0.82
CA VAL A 206 20.75 10.79 1.52
C VAL A 206 19.97 9.88 0.58
N LEU A 207 19.40 10.41 -0.52
CA LEU A 207 18.68 9.64 -1.52
C LEU A 207 19.59 8.83 -2.44
N ARG A 208 20.91 9.11 -2.49
CA ARG A 208 21.86 8.36 -3.31
C ARG A 208 21.90 6.87 -2.97
N ARG A 209 21.53 6.52 -1.74
CA ARG A 209 21.40 5.12 -1.34
C ARG A 209 20.33 4.34 -2.11
N HIS A 210 19.33 5.05 -2.67
CA HIS A 210 18.23 4.48 -3.44
C HIS A 210 18.43 4.56 -4.95
N LEU A 211 19.56 5.12 -5.43
CA LEU A 211 19.86 5.17 -6.87
C LEU A 211 20.09 3.77 -7.44
N ALA A 212 19.72 3.60 -8.69
CA ALA A 212 19.98 2.38 -9.44
C ALA A 212 21.48 2.05 -9.42
N GLY A 213 21.82 0.79 -9.16
CA GLY A 213 23.22 0.33 -9.03
C GLY A 213 23.87 0.62 -7.68
N SER A 214 23.21 1.32 -6.75
CA SER A 214 23.73 1.54 -5.40
C SER A 214 23.83 0.22 -4.63
N PRO A 215 24.96 -0.04 -3.91
CA PRO A 215 25.05 -1.19 -3.02
C PRO A 215 23.99 -1.19 -1.90
N ALA A 216 23.58 -0.02 -1.43
CA ALA A 216 22.56 0.10 -0.41
C ALA A 216 21.16 -0.30 -0.93
N LEU A 217 20.84 0.02 -2.20
CA LEU A 217 19.63 -0.48 -2.84
C LEU A 217 19.68 -2.01 -3.00
N ALA A 218 20.80 -2.55 -3.48
CA ALA A 218 20.97 -3.99 -3.64
C ALA A 218 20.75 -4.75 -2.32
N ALA A 219 21.25 -4.19 -1.20
CA ALA A 219 21.02 -4.74 0.14
C ALA A 219 19.57 -4.58 0.64
N LEU A 220 18.83 -3.61 0.10
CA LEU A 220 17.42 -3.38 0.45
C LEU A 220 16.47 -4.39 -0.22
N ILE A 221 16.80 -4.84 -1.44
CA ILE A 221 15.99 -5.79 -2.20
C ILE A 221 15.91 -7.12 -1.43
N ASP A 222 14.69 -7.48 -1.00
CA ASP A 222 14.47 -8.62 -0.12
C ASP A 222 13.94 -9.83 -0.89
N PRO A 223 14.64 -11.00 -0.82
CA PRO A 223 14.16 -12.23 -1.48
C PRO A 223 12.87 -12.79 -0.87
N ARG A 224 12.52 -12.40 0.36
CA ARG A 224 11.26 -12.78 1.02
C ARG A 224 10.06 -12.13 0.35
N VAL A 225 10.22 -10.97 -0.29
CA VAL A 225 9.17 -10.30 -1.06
C VAL A 225 8.95 -11.04 -2.36
N LYS A 226 7.72 -11.55 -2.54
CA LYS A 226 7.30 -12.34 -3.71
C LYS A 226 6.45 -11.54 -4.69
N ALA A 227 5.82 -10.45 -4.23
CA ALA A 227 4.91 -9.64 -5.05
C ALA A 227 4.84 -8.20 -4.52
N ILE A 228 4.58 -7.23 -5.42
CA ILE A 228 4.37 -5.83 -5.09
C ILE A 228 3.06 -5.33 -5.70
N ILE A 229 2.34 -4.49 -4.96
CA ILE A 229 1.04 -3.95 -5.38
C ILE A 229 1.04 -2.42 -5.19
N PRO A 230 1.52 -1.63 -6.18
CA PRO A 230 1.46 -0.18 -6.16
C PRO A 230 0.06 0.32 -6.54
N ILE A 231 -0.58 1.12 -5.68
CA ILE A 231 -1.86 1.80 -5.91
C ILE A 231 -1.59 3.30 -6.04
N GLY A 232 -2.04 3.95 -7.13
CA GLY A 232 -1.86 5.39 -7.35
C GLY A 232 -0.38 5.81 -7.26
N LEU A 233 0.51 5.08 -7.90
CA LEU A 233 1.97 5.19 -7.77
C LEU A 233 2.48 6.62 -8.01
N TRP A 234 3.03 7.24 -6.96
CA TRP A 234 3.68 8.55 -7.05
C TRP A 234 5.17 8.44 -7.41
N GLY A 235 5.69 9.40 -8.18
CA GLY A 235 7.09 9.53 -8.57
C GLY A 235 7.36 9.31 -10.06
N GLY A 236 6.51 8.53 -10.74
CA GLY A 236 6.64 8.29 -12.18
C GLY A 236 6.49 9.56 -13.03
N GLN A 237 5.56 10.45 -12.68
CA GLN A 237 5.34 11.76 -13.32
C GLN A 237 6.54 12.70 -13.19
N HIS A 238 7.41 12.47 -12.22
CA HIS A 238 8.65 13.22 -12.00
C HIS A 238 9.89 12.55 -12.61
N GLY A 239 9.69 11.43 -13.33
CA GLY A 239 10.79 10.73 -13.99
C GLY A 239 11.78 10.06 -13.03
N PHE A 240 11.34 9.60 -11.87
CA PHE A 240 12.22 9.01 -10.85
C PHE A 240 12.91 7.73 -11.29
N TRP A 241 12.38 7.06 -12.31
CA TRP A 241 12.91 5.77 -12.78
C TRP A 241 13.23 5.81 -14.26
N GLN A 242 14.42 5.39 -14.61
CA GLN A 242 14.81 5.11 -15.98
C GLN A 242 14.26 3.74 -16.43
N PRO A 243 14.04 3.52 -17.73
CA PRO A 243 13.51 2.26 -18.25
C PRO A 243 14.30 1.02 -17.81
N GLU A 244 15.62 1.14 -17.72
CA GLU A 244 16.52 0.05 -17.32
C GLU A 244 16.31 -0.36 -15.85
N ALA A 245 16.08 0.63 -14.96
CA ALA A 245 15.79 0.38 -13.55
C ALA A 245 14.41 -0.27 -13.35
N LEU A 246 13.43 0.12 -14.16
CA LEU A 246 12.11 -0.52 -14.15
C LEU A 246 12.18 -1.96 -14.70
N ALA A 247 12.94 -2.18 -15.77
CA ALA A 247 13.14 -3.51 -16.35
C ALA A 247 13.90 -4.46 -15.43
N ALA A 248 14.68 -3.93 -14.47
CA ALA A 248 15.38 -4.73 -13.46
C ALA A 248 14.44 -5.31 -12.38
N VAL A 249 13.23 -4.81 -12.25
CA VAL A 249 12.23 -5.35 -11.29
C VAL A 249 11.83 -6.75 -11.72
N SER A 250 12.10 -7.73 -10.86
CA SER A 250 11.78 -9.15 -11.11
C SER A 250 10.56 -9.65 -10.33
N LYS A 251 10.02 -8.84 -9.42
CA LYS A 251 8.87 -9.20 -8.61
C LYS A 251 7.58 -9.02 -9.41
N PRO A 252 6.68 -10.02 -9.47
CA PRO A 252 5.34 -9.82 -10.03
C PRO A 252 4.67 -8.56 -9.47
N CYS A 253 3.98 -7.81 -10.35
CA CYS A 253 3.45 -6.50 -10.00
C CYS A 253 1.97 -6.37 -10.41
N LEU A 254 1.12 -5.96 -9.46
CA LEU A 254 -0.25 -5.53 -9.73
C LEU A 254 -0.36 -4.03 -9.44
N MET A 255 -0.43 -3.21 -10.46
CA MET A 255 -0.70 -1.77 -10.33
C MET A 255 -2.21 -1.51 -10.34
N ILE A 256 -2.66 -0.55 -9.54
CA ILE A 256 -4.06 -0.10 -9.50
C ILE A 256 -4.07 1.42 -9.60
N ALA A 257 -4.96 1.98 -10.46
CA ALA A 257 -5.01 3.43 -10.65
C ALA A 257 -6.35 3.92 -11.21
N GLY A 258 -6.67 5.19 -10.95
CA GLY A 258 -7.69 5.93 -11.66
C GLY A 258 -7.15 6.58 -12.94
N SER A 259 -7.90 6.55 -14.04
CA SER A 259 -7.43 7.12 -15.32
C SER A 259 -7.42 8.64 -15.33
N ALA A 260 -8.09 9.30 -14.40
CA ALA A 260 -8.06 10.75 -14.19
C ALA A 260 -7.16 11.19 -13.02
N ASP A 261 -6.25 10.31 -12.57
CA ASP A 261 -5.29 10.65 -11.50
C ASP A 261 -4.33 11.76 -11.97
N THR A 262 -4.54 12.97 -11.48
CA THR A 262 -3.70 14.15 -11.75
C THR A 262 -2.55 14.30 -10.76
N VAL A 263 -2.61 13.62 -9.61
CA VAL A 263 -1.57 13.68 -8.55
C VAL A 263 -0.36 12.85 -8.96
N SER A 264 -0.57 11.61 -9.40
CA SER A 264 0.50 10.73 -9.87
C SER A 264 0.69 10.76 -11.39
N GLY A 265 -0.23 11.39 -12.12
CA GLY A 265 -0.21 11.48 -13.57
C GLY A 265 -0.41 10.11 -14.23
N TYR A 266 -1.66 9.78 -14.58
CA TYR A 266 -1.96 8.47 -15.14
C TYR A 266 -1.09 8.14 -16.38
N ASP A 267 -1.10 9.00 -17.42
CA ASP A 267 -0.32 8.76 -18.64
C ASP A 267 1.15 9.10 -18.47
N THR A 268 1.46 10.19 -17.75
CA THR A 268 2.82 10.72 -17.62
C THR A 268 3.66 9.97 -16.59
N GLY A 269 3.02 9.26 -15.66
CA GLY A 269 3.65 8.52 -14.56
C GLY A 269 3.29 7.04 -14.59
N ILE A 270 2.05 6.70 -14.23
CA ILE A 270 1.62 5.32 -13.96
C ILE A 270 1.76 4.43 -15.20
N ARG A 271 1.26 4.87 -16.37
CA ARG A 271 1.37 4.13 -17.63
C ARG A 271 2.82 3.92 -18.07
N LYS A 272 3.67 4.94 -17.87
CA LYS A 272 5.11 4.82 -18.20
C LYS A 272 5.80 3.79 -17.32
N VAL A 273 5.50 3.78 -16.02
CA VAL A 273 6.06 2.78 -15.09
C VAL A 273 5.55 1.39 -15.46
N PHE A 274 4.25 1.21 -15.70
CA PHE A 274 3.68 -0.07 -16.13
C PHE A 274 4.36 -0.61 -17.41
N ALA A 275 4.57 0.25 -18.41
CA ALA A 275 5.28 -0.12 -19.64
C ALA A 275 6.74 -0.53 -19.36
N GLY A 276 7.42 0.21 -18.46
CA GLY A 276 8.83 0.00 -18.13
C GLY A 276 9.11 -1.26 -17.31
N LEU A 277 8.15 -1.80 -16.55
CA LEU A 277 8.30 -3.02 -15.74
C LEU A 277 8.46 -4.31 -16.58
N ALA A 278 9.31 -4.26 -17.60
CA ALA A 278 9.44 -5.32 -18.60
C ALA A 278 10.11 -6.62 -18.07
N GLY A 279 10.78 -6.57 -16.92
CA GLY A 279 11.45 -7.73 -16.32
C GLY A 279 10.51 -8.71 -15.63
N THR A 280 9.23 -8.39 -15.49
CA THR A 280 8.29 -9.21 -14.74
C THR A 280 6.91 -9.27 -15.39
N THR A 281 6.09 -10.27 -14.98
CA THR A 281 4.65 -10.25 -15.25
C THR A 281 4.01 -9.15 -14.43
N ARG A 282 3.25 -8.30 -15.11
CA ARG A 282 2.61 -7.13 -14.54
C ARG A 282 1.17 -6.97 -14.98
N HIS A 283 0.36 -6.47 -14.08
CA HIS A 283 -1.04 -6.16 -14.30
C HIS A 283 -1.28 -4.68 -14.01
N LEU A 284 -2.21 -4.06 -14.73
CA LEU A 284 -2.71 -2.71 -14.43
C LEU A 284 -4.23 -2.75 -14.41
N LEU A 285 -4.79 -2.62 -13.22
CA LEU A 285 -6.23 -2.42 -13.01
C LEU A 285 -6.51 -0.91 -13.04
N THR A 286 -7.32 -0.48 -13.98
CA THR A 286 -7.69 0.92 -14.17
C THR A 286 -9.17 1.13 -13.90
N PHE A 287 -9.50 2.15 -13.10
CA PHE A 287 -10.83 2.70 -12.92
C PHE A 287 -10.97 3.92 -13.84
N ASP A 288 -11.80 3.83 -14.88
CA ASP A 288 -11.95 4.91 -15.87
C ASP A 288 -12.62 6.13 -15.25
N GLY A 289 -11.98 7.28 -15.38
CA GLY A 289 -12.43 8.55 -14.83
C GLY A 289 -12.20 8.73 -13.32
N ALA A 290 -11.73 7.71 -12.59
CA ALA A 290 -11.38 7.86 -11.18
C ALA A 290 -10.12 8.70 -11.00
N GLY A 291 -10.04 9.41 -9.86
CA GLY A 291 -8.89 10.20 -9.45
C GLY A 291 -7.83 9.39 -8.69
N HIS A 292 -7.05 10.12 -7.87
CA HIS A 292 -5.93 9.55 -7.11
C HIS A 292 -6.35 8.56 -6.01
N ASN A 293 -7.56 8.72 -5.46
CA ASN A 293 -8.06 7.88 -4.36
C ASN A 293 -8.61 6.52 -4.83
N ALA A 294 -8.43 6.18 -6.10
CA ALA A 294 -8.93 4.92 -6.62
C ALA A 294 -8.46 3.73 -5.78
N ALA A 295 -9.42 3.10 -5.09
CA ALA A 295 -9.29 1.81 -4.44
C ALA A 295 -8.24 1.69 -3.31
N ALA A 296 -7.90 2.76 -2.63
CA ALA A 296 -6.96 2.71 -1.51
C ALA A 296 -7.54 3.18 -0.16
N PRO A 297 -8.15 4.38 -0.03
CA PRO A 297 -8.63 4.83 1.27
C PRO A 297 -9.86 4.04 1.76
N ILE A 298 -10.02 4.00 3.09
CA ILE A 298 -11.29 3.63 3.72
C ILE A 298 -12.44 4.52 3.21
N PRO A 299 -13.71 4.09 3.33
CA PRO A 299 -14.85 4.99 3.08
C PRO A 299 -14.72 6.25 3.92
N ALA A 300 -15.11 7.39 3.33
CA ALA A 300 -15.00 8.70 3.98
C ALA A 300 -15.74 8.72 5.33
N PRO A 301 -15.06 8.98 6.46
CA PRO A 301 -15.71 9.12 7.75
C PRO A 301 -16.74 10.27 7.75
N GLU A 302 -17.83 10.14 8.53
CA GLU A 302 -18.90 11.15 8.60
C GLU A 302 -18.35 12.54 8.94
N GLU A 303 -17.37 12.62 9.84
CA GLU A 303 -16.74 13.85 10.29
C GLU A 303 -15.92 14.54 9.18
N SER A 304 -15.47 13.79 8.18
CA SER A 304 -14.70 14.31 7.06
C SER A 304 -15.48 15.23 6.12
N TRP A 305 -16.82 15.18 6.16
CA TRP A 305 -17.71 16.03 5.38
C TRP A 305 -17.90 17.43 5.99
N THR A 306 -17.25 17.71 7.11
CA THR A 306 -17.19 19.03 7.72
C THR A 306 -15.89 19.75 7.33
N PRO A 307 -15.92 20.98 6.81
CA PRO A 307 -14.74 21.75 6.51
C PRO A 307 -13.82 21.89 7.72
N SER A 308 -12.50 21.75 7.52
CA SER A 308 -11.49 21.96 8.56
C SER A 308 -10.68 23.22 8.26
N PRO A 309 -10.47 24.14 9.24
CA PRO A 309 -9.63 25.32 9.04
C PRO A 309 -8.14 24.99 8.81
N ALA A 310 -7.75 23.73 8.98
CA ALA A 310 -6.37 23.27 8.75
C ALA A 310 -6.12 22.82 7.30
N LEU A 311 -7.15 22.78 6.45
CA LEU A 311 -7.08 22.36 5.05
C LEU A 311 -7.76 23.41 4.15
N ASP A 312 -7.29 23.55 2.93
CA ASP A 312 -7.87 24.36 1.86
C ASP A 312 -8.86 23.57 0.97
N PHE A 313 -9.16 22.33 1.35
CA PHE A 313 -10.10 21.42 0.70
C PHE A 313 -10.92 20.69 1.76
N LEU A 314 -12.05 20.09 1.34
CA LEU A 314 -12.89 19.31 2.24
C LEU A 314 -12.18 18.00 2.62
N PRO A 315 -12.02 17.67 3.92
CA PRO A 315 -11.30 16.44 4.33
C PRO A 315 -11.80 15.16 3.63
N ALA A 316 -13.09 15.08 3.27
CA ALA A 316 -13.67 13.96 2.55
C ALA A 316 -13.02 13.71 1.17
N GLU A 317 -12.48 14.75 0.51
CA GLU A 317 -11.79 14.61 -0.77
C GLU A 317 -10.52 13.74 -0.69
N HIS A 318 -10.02 13.51 0.51
CA HIS A 318 -8.90 12.58 0.75
C HIS A 318 -9.33 11.11 0.74
N TYR A 319 -10.61 10.83 0.93
CA TYR A 319 -11.16 9.48 1.08
C TYR A 319 -12.09 9.08 -0.05
N ALA A 320 -12.78 10.04 -0.65
CA ALA A 320 -13.75 9.82 -1.69
C ALA A 320 -13.19 10.08 -3.09
N ASP A 321 -13.86 9.53 -4.09
CA ASP A 321 -13.65 9.82 -5.50
C ASP A 321 -14.84 10.62 -6.05
N ALA A 322 -14.59 11.49 -7.04
CA ALA A 322 -15.63 12.34 -7.60
C ALA A 322 -16.66 11.58 -8.47
N LEU A 323 -16.25 10.44 -9.02
CA LEU A 323 -17.06 9.66 -9.98
C LEU A 323 -17.48 8.29 -9.44
N TRP A 324 -16.61 7.66 -8.65
CA TRP A 324 -16.78 6.29 -8.21
C TRP A 324 -17.16 6.19 -6.72
N ASP A 325 -18.02 5.25 -6.40
CA ASP A 325 -18.28 4.87 -5.00
C ASP A 325 -17.03 4.21 -4.40
N THR A 326 -16.55 4.72 -3.25
CA THR A 326 -15.34 4.24 -2.59
C THR A 326 -15.48 2.79 -2.13
N VAL A 327 -16.66 2.40 -1.61
CA VAL A 327 -16.90 1.03 -1.12
C VAL A 327 -16.83 0.04 -2.28
N TRP A 328 -17.37 0.42 -3.45
CA TRP A 328 -17.29 -0.38 -4.66
C TRP A 328 -15.86 -0.50 -5.17
N MET A 329 -15.13 0.62 -5.28
CA MET A 329 -13.71 0.58 -5.70
C MET A 329 -12.88 -0.30 -4.78
N ASN A 330 -13.11 -0.22 -3.46
CA ASN A 330 -12.42 -1.03 -2.48
C ASN A 330 -12.73 -2.52 -2.66
N ALA A 331 -14.00 -2.88 -2.93
CA ALA A 331 -14.37 -4.27 -3.20
C ALA A 331 -13.67 -4.81 -4.48
N VAL A 332 -13.59 -4.03 -5.55
CA VAL A 332 -12.87 -4.37 -6.78
C VAL A 332 -11.38 -4.60 -6.50
N ALA A 333 -10.74 -3.69 -5.75
CA ALA A 333 -9.34 -3.82 -5.37
C ALA A 333 -9.09 -5.04 -4.47
N GLN A 334 -9.95 -5.28 -3.47
CA GLN A 334 -9.88 -6.44 -2.60
C GLN A 334 -9.93 -7.75 -3.41
N HIS A 335 -10.81 -7.82 -4.41
CA HIS A 335 -10.89 -8.97 -5.31
C HIS A 335 -9.58 -9.20 -6.08
N ALA A 336 -9.08 -8.18 -6.75
CA ALA A 336 -7.85 -8.28 -7.55
C ALA A 336 -6.61 -8.57 -6.67
N ILE A 337 -6.50 -7.90 -5.52
CA ILE A 337 -5.38 -8.10 -4.58
C ILE A 337 -5.44 -9.49 -3.97
N ALA A 338 -6.63 -9.97 -3.54
CA ALA A 338 -6.79 -11.31 -2.99
C ALA A 338 -6.39 -12.39 -4.01
N ALA A 339 -6.79 -12.24 -5.28
CA ALA A 339 -6.36 -13.14 -6.35
C ALA A 339 -4.83 -13.11 -6.52
N PHE A 340 -4.24 -11.92 -6.54
CA PHE A 340 -2.81 -11.73 -6.79
C PHE A 340 -1.94 -12.27 -5.65
N VAL A 341 -2.27 -11.94 -4.39
CA VAL A 341 -1.51 -12.46 -3.25
C VAL A 341 -1.71 -13.97 -3.06
N GLY A 342 -2.90 -14.50 -3.35
CA GLY A 342 -3.15 -15.95 -3.31
C GLY A 342 -2.31 -16.69 -4.33
N LEU A 343 -2.22 -16.18 -5.56
CA LEU A 343 -1.36 -16.75 -6.60
C LEU A 343 0.13 -16.74 -6.18
N HIS A 344 0.63 -15.64 -5.64
CA HIS A 344 2.07 -15.44 -5.42
C HIS A 344 2.58 -15.79 -4.02
N LEU A 345 1.75 -15.77 -2.99
CA LEU A 345 2.16 -16.14 -1.63
C LEU A 345 1.69 -17.54 -1.22
N GLN A 346 0.51 -17.98 -1.67
CA GLN A 346 -0.01 -19.31 -1.36
C GLN A 346 0.25 -20.32 -2.46
N GLY A 347 0.61 -19.86 -3.68
CA GLY A 347 0.85 -20.74 -4.84
C GLY A 347 -0.45 -21.30 -5.44
N ASP A 348 -1.59 -20.67 -5.17
CA ASP A 348 -2.88 -21.09 -5.72
C ASP A 348 -3.01 -20.65 -7.18
N GLY A 349 -2.60 -21.54 -8.09
CA GLY A 349 -2.66 -21.30 -9.53
C GLY A 349 -4.06 -21.09 -10.09
N ALA A 350 -5.12 -21.55 -9.40
CA ALA A 350 -6.49 -21.36 -9.84
C ALA A 350 -6.92 -19.88 -9.79
N LEU A 351 -6.28 -19.08 -8.95
CA LEU A 351 -6.57 -17.65 -8.80
C LEU A 351 -6.08 -16.81 -9.99
N ALA A 352 -5.17 -17.32 -10.81
CA ALA A 352 -4.72 -16.63 -12.04
C ALA A 352 -5.88 -16.29 -12.99
N ARG A 353 -6.98 -17.03 -12.94
CA ARG A 353 -8.18 -16.74 -13.75
C ARG A 353 -8.78 -15.35 -13.50
N TYR A 354 -8.66 -14.83 -12.26
CA TYR A 354 -9.20 -13.53 -11.91
C TYR A 354 -8.32 -12.34 -12.35
N LEU A 355 -7.12 -12.61 -12.85
CA LEU A 355 -6.16 -11.61 -13.30
C LEU A 355 -6.11 -11.52 -14.83
N THR A 356 -7.28 -11.64 -15.48
CA THR A 356 -7.46 -11.57 -16.93
C THR A 356 -8.34 -10.40 -17.34
N PRO A 357 -8.22 -9.87 -18.58
CA PRO A 357 -9.01 -8.73 -19.06
C PRO A 357 -10.53 -8.91 -19.00
N ASP A 358 -11.01 -10.17 -18.99
CA ASP A 358 -12.44 -10.48 -18.94
C ASP A 358 -13.06 -10.26 -17.55
N LEU A 359 -12.24 -9.95 -16.54
CA LEU A 359 -12.67 -9.67 -15.17
C LEU A 359 -13.65 -10.72 -14.61
N PRO A 360 -13.31 -12.01 -14.55
CA PRO A 360 -14.19 -13.02 -14.00
C PRO A 360 -14.41 -12.84 -12.49
N GLY A 361 -15.54 -13.33 -12.00
CA GLY A 361 -15.94 -13.17 -10.59
C GLY A 361 -16.75 -11.90 -10.30
N PHE A 362 -17.06 -11.12 -11.34
CA PHE A 362 -17.96 -9.97 -11.25
C PHE A 362 -19.38 -10.35 -11.71
N ALA A 363 -20.39 -9.75 -11.12
CA ALA A 363 -21.76 -9.86 -11.60
C ALA A 363 -21.91 -9.15 -12.98
N ASP A 364 -22.87 -9.60 -13.77
CA ASP A 364 -23.12 -9.05 -15.10
C ASP A 364 -23.37 -7.53 -15.04
N GLY A 365 -22.68 -6.78 -15.89
CA GLY A 365 -22.81 -5.33 -16.03
C GLY A 365 -22.08 -4.50 -14.97
N THR A 366 -21.42 -5.12 -13.99
CA THR A 366 -20.70 -4.38 -12.91
C THR A 366 -19.26 -4.02 -13.27
N THR A 367 -18.73 -4.49 -14.38
CA THR A 367 -17.35 -4.20 -14.84
C THR A 367 -17.22 -2.94 -15.68
N LYS A 368 -18.33 -2.20 -15.89
CA LYS A 368 -18.31 -0.98 -16.70
C LYS A 368 -17.34 0.05 -16.12
N GLY A 369 -16.41 0.53 -16.96
CA GLY A 369 -15.37 1.47 -16.55
C GLY A 369 -14.17 0.82 -15.86
N LEU A 370 -14.11 -0.50 -15.76
CA LEU A 370 -12.93 -1.24 -15.31
C LEU A 370 -12.14 -1.78 -16.50
N ARG A 371 -10.83 -1.72 -16.41
CA ARG A 371 -9.91 -2.35 -17.36
C ARG A 371 -8.78 -3.05 -16.62
N LEU A 372 -8.52 -4.30 -16.97
CA LEU A 372 -7.35 -5.02 -16.48
C LEU A 372 -6.45 -5.37 -17.67
N GLU A 373 -5.27 -4.78 -17.67
CA GLU A 373 -4.22 -5.09 -18.65
C GLU A 373 -3.21 -6.04 -18.03
N THR A 374 -2.78 -7.03 -18.77
CA THR A 374 -1.76 -8.00 -18.34
C THR A 374 -0.67 -8.10 -19.39
N LEU A 375 0.57 -7.94 -18.96
CA LEU A 375 1.77 -8.14 -19.78
C LEU A 375 2.71 -9.12 -19.09
N LYS A 376 3.18 -10.11 -19.82
CA LYS A 376 4.20 -11.05 -19.35
C LYS A 376 5.59 -10.40 -19.39
N SER A 377 6.54 -10.99 -18.68
CA SER A 377 7.95 -10.59 -18.80
C SER A 377 8.39 -10.57 -20.26
N GLY A 378 9.06 -9.49 -20.68
CA GLY A 378 9.50 -9.26 -22.06
C GLY A 378 8.45 -8.67 -23.00
N GLU A 379 7.15 -8.69 -22.66
CA GLU A 379 6.11 -8.09 -23.50
C GLU A 379 6.11 -6.55 -23.39
N LYS A 380 5.76 -5.90 -24.49
CA LYS A 380 5.62 -4.42 -24.58
C LYS A 380 4.16 -4.03 -24.65
N VAL A 381 3.84 -2.84 -24.15
CA VAL A 381 2.54 -2.22 -24.39
C VAL A 381 2.36 -2.06 -25.91
N ARG A 382 1.24 -2.51 -26.42
CA ARG A 382 0.88 -2.26 -27.82
C ARG A 382 0.52 -0.78 -27.96
N GLY A 383 1.16 -0.11 -28.93
CA GLY A 383 0.91 1.28 -29.24
C GLY A 383 -0.49 1.52 -29.82
#